data_d64f2705a8e72862bb93c6fdab3984e2
#
_entry.id   d64f2705a8e72862bb93c6fdab3984e2
#
_cell.length_a   1.000
_cell.length_b   1.000
_cell.length_c   1.000
_cell.angle_alpha   90.00
_cell.angle_beta   90.00
_cell.angle_gamma   90.00
#
_symmetry.space_group_name_H-M   'P 1'
#
loop_
_entity.id
_entity.type
_entity.pdbx_description
1 polymer ?
#
loop_
_entity_poly.entity_id
_entity_poly.type
_entity_poly.pdbx_seq_one_letter_code
_entity_poly.pdbx_strand_id
1 'polypeptide(L)'
;MYHANAFMLSLVMPIVYQGSGVTRSAFSASAFWDECRYYQVTHVSLFGPIYLMIFNQPPRPDDADNSIACSIGYCPDEVWDRFEQRFNLKILPVYALSECVMVSYFPHGDTVVRGTDGRANPEFEVSILDDDGVALPADEPGEICLRPRRPGVMFDGYYNNPQATVEAFRDCWFHTGDIGRMSADHLLTFVDRKADYVRRRGENVSTYEVEQVILKFDGVAEVAVHAVPSELAEDEIKACIITTPGATLDPAILLDFCASQMPYYAVPRFLEVVEALPKSPIGRVQKFELRKRGITPTTWDALAEGHIVKR
;
A
#
# COMPACT_ATOMS: atom_id res chain seq x y z
N MET A 1 -0.29 -17.73 10.56
CA MET A 1 1.03 -17.74 9.87
C MET A 1 0.90 -17.96 8.36
N TYR A 2 -0.21 -17.52 7.77
CA TYR A 2 -0.44 -17.65 6.33
C TYR A 2 0.32 -16.58 5.52
N HIS A 3 0.39 -15.35 6.03
CA HIS A 3 1.08 -14.25 5.36
C HIS A 3 2.60 -14.35 5.54
N ALA A 4 3.37 -14.10 4.46
CA ALA A 4 4.84 -14.17 4.47
C ALA A 4 5.47 -13.34 5.60
N ASN A 5 4.94 -12.14 5.85
CA ASN A 5 5.40 -11.28 6.94
C ASN A 5 5.38 -11.98 8.31
N ALA A 6 4.24 -12.56 8.70
CA ALA A 6 4.13 -13.26 9.99
C ALA A 6 5.02 -14.52 10.04
N PHE A 7 5.09 -15.26 8.92
CA PHE A 7 5.94 -16.45 8.84
C PHE A 7 7.42 -16.08 8.95
N MET A 8 7.88 -15.09 8.18
CA MET A 8 9.29 -14.69 8.17
C MET A 8 9.71 -14.02 9.47
N LEU A 9 8.99 -12.99 9.92
CA LEU A 9 9.42 -12.17 11.06
C LEU A 9 9.12 -12.80 12.42
N SER A 10 8.06 -13.60 12.56
CA SER A 10 7.72 -14.19 13.86
C SER A 10 8.17 -15.64 14.03
N LEU A 11 8.59 -16.32 12.95
CA LEU A 11 9.08 -17.70 13.03
C LEU A 11 10.51 -17.85 12.48
N VAL A 12 10.74 -17.53 11.21
CA VAL A 12 12.03 -17.80 10.56
C VAL A 12 13.15 -16.95 11.15
N MET A 13 12.94 -15.65 11.25
CA MET A 13 13.97 -14.73 11.78
C MET A 13 14.37 -15.05 13.22
N PRO A 14 13.45 -15.29 14.16
CA PRO A 14 13.84 -15.75 15.52
C PRO A 14 14.66 -17.03 15.49
N ILE A 15 14.34 -18.00 14.66
CA ILE A 15 15.14 -19.24 14.56
C ILE A 15 16.54 -18.93 14.04
N VAL A 16 16.66 -18.16 12.96
CA VAL A 16 17.95 -17.83 12.33
C VAL A 16 18.86 -17.04 13.27
N TYR A 17 18.28 -16.07 13.98
CA TYR A 17 19.03 -15.17 14.87
C TYR A 17 19.01 -15.60 16.35
N GLN A 18 18.56 -16.83 16.64
CA GLN A 18 18.51 -17.39 18.01
C GLN A 18 17.72 -16.53 18.99
N GLY A 19 16.69 -15.87 18.49
CA GLY A 19 15.75 -15.06 19.26
C GLY A 19 14.49 -15.83 19.64
N SER A 20 13.47 -15.10 20.06
CA SER A 20 12.15 -15.64 20.41
C SER A 20 11.05 -14.96 19.57
N GLY A 21 10.07 -15.73 19.10
CA GLY A 21 8.92 -15.22 18.40
C GLY A 21 7.64 -15.40 19.22
N VAL A 22 6.80 -14.37 19.26
CA VAL A 22 5.47 -14.40 19.88
C VAL A 22 4.40 -14.39 18.80
N THR A 23 3.49 -15.34 18.83
CA THR A 23 2.37 -15.43 17.91
C THR A 23 1.06 -15.55 18.67
N ARG A 24 -0.01 -14.94 18.11
CA ARG A 24 -1.35 -14.99 18.70
C ARG A 24 -2.32 -15.62 17.71
N SER A 25 -3.39 -16.20 18.22
CA SER A 25 -4.48 -16.76 17.38
C SER A 25 -5.29 -15.68 16.68
N ALA A 26 -5.39 -14.50 17.29
CA ALA A 26 -6.08 -13.34 16.72
C ALA A 26 -5.42 -12.04 17.19
N PHE A 27 -5.50 -10.99 16.38
CA PHE A 27 -5.08 -9.65 16.74
C PHE A 27 -6.13 -8.98 17.62
N SER A 28 -5.66 -8.25 18.66
CA SER A 28 -6.48 -7.39 19.50
C SER A 28 -5.75 -6.07 19.74
N ALA A 29 -6.30 -4.97 19.22
CA ALA A 29 -5.69 -3.65 19.39
C ALA A 29 -5.67 -3.20 20.87
N SER A 30 -6.69 -3.56 21.64
CA SER A 30 -6.78 -3.21 23.07
C SER A 30 -5.83 -4.00 23.97
N ALA A 31 -5.48 -5.24 23.59
CA ALA A 31 -4.57 -6.07 24.34
C ALA A 31 -3.10 -5.97 23.87
N PHE A 32 -2.87 -5.33 22.72
CA PHE A 32 -1.57 -5.34 22.02
C PHE A 32 -0.39 -4.91 22.92
N TRP A 33 -0.50 -3.77 23.59
CA TRP A 33 0.58 -3.24 24.42
C TRP A 33 0.81 -4.04 25.69
N ASP A 34 -0.26 -4.55 26.32
CA ASP A 34 -0.14 -5.40 27.52
C ASP A 34 0.55 -6.73 27.19
N GLU A 35 0.25 -7.30 26.02
CA GLU A 35 0.93 -8.50 25.51
C GLU A 35 2.39 -8.22 25.16
N CYS A 36 2.69 -7.10 24.50
CA CYS A 36 4.07 -6.70 24.19
C CYS A 36 4.92 -6.53 25.46
N ARG A 37 4.37 -5.92 26.50
CA ARG A 37 5.03 -5.78 27.81
C ARG A 37 5.23 -7.14 28.49
N TYR A 38 4.17 -7.96 28.50
CA TYR A 38 4.23 -9.28 29.14
C TYR A 38 5.31 -10.18 28.55
N TYR A 39 5.43 -10.19 27.22
CA TYR A 39 6.43 -11.00 26.51
C TYR A 39 7.76 -10.27 26.28
N GLN A 40 7.90 -9.03 26.74
CA GLN A 40 9.10 -8.19 26.55
C GLN A 40 9.50 -8.10 25.06
N VAL A 41 8.52 -7.85 24.19
CA VAL A 41 8.70 -7.76 22.74
C VAL A 41 9.56 -6.56 22.40
N THR A 42 10.62 -6.76 21.62
CA THR A 42 11.55 -5.71 21.19
C THR A 42 11.30 -5.21 19.78
N HIS A 43 10.65 -6.00 18.93
CA HIS A 43 10.37 -5.69 17.54
C HIS A 43 8.97 -6.16 17.19
N VAL A 44 8.25 -5.34 16.44
CA VAL A 44 6.92 -5.69 15.91
C VAL A 44 6.87 -5.45 14.40
N SER A 45 5.97 -6.14 13.71
CA SER A 45 5.69 -5.86 12.32
C SER A 45 4.22 -5.47 12.17
N LEU A 46 4.00 -4.24 11.75
CA LEU A 46 2.67 -3.64 11.60
C LEU A 46 2.50 -3.07 10.20
N PHE A 47 1.28 -3.11 9.69
CA PHE A 47 0.96 -2.58 8.36
C PHE A 47 -0.35 -1.79 8.38
N GLY A 48 -0.34 -0.62 7.76
CA GLY A 48 -1.49 0.20 7.42
C GLY A 48 -2.59 0.26 8.51
N PRO A 49 -3.71 -0.43 8.31
CA PRO A 49 -4.86 -0.36 9.22
C PRO A 49 -4.55 -0.75 10.67
N ILE A 50 -3.54 -1.61 10.91
CA ILE A 50 -3.19 -2.04 12.27
C ILE A 50 -2.63 -0.87 13.08
N TYR A 51 -1.82 0.00 12.46
CA TYR A 51 -1.35 1.23 13.11
C TYR A 51 -2.52 2.10 13.55
N LEU A 52 -3.51 2.29 12.68
CA LEU A 52 -4.72 3.07 13.00
C LEU A 52 -5.55 2.41 14.11
N MET A 53 -5.75 1.09 14.06
CA MET A 53 -6.49 0.37 15.10
C MET A 53 -5.84 0.50 16.48
N ILE A 54 -4.51 0.44 16.55
CA ILE A 54 -3.75 0.62 17.79
C ILE A 54 -3.80 2.10 18.22
N PHE A 55 -3.56 3.03 17.31
CA PHE A 55 -3.52 4.46 17.59
C PHE A 55 -4.85 5.01 18.11
N ASN A 56 -5.98 4.49 17.57
CA ASN A 56 -7.34 4.89 17.97
C ASN A 56 -7.79 4.30 19.32
N GLN A 57 -6.98 3.45 19.97
CA GLN A 57 -7.28 3.05 21.35
C GLN A 57 -7.16 4.26 22.28
N PRO A 58 -7.97 4.33 23.35
CA PRO A 58 -7.88 5.40 24.34
C PRO A 58 -6.43 5.58 24.83
N PRO A 59 -5.93 6.82 24.95
CA PRO A 59 -4.60 7.07 25.47
C PRO A 59 -4.44 6.56 26.91
N ARG A 60 -3.29 5.96 27.22
CA ARG A 60 -2.94 5.46 28.55
C ARG A 60 -1.66 6.12 29.05
N PRO A 61 -1.51 6.35 30.36
CA PRO A 61 -0.28 6.92 30.93
C PRO A 61 0.98 6.09 30.67
N ASP A 62 0.80 4.79 30.43
CA ASP A 62 1.87 3.81 30.17
C ASP A 62 2.07 3.49 28.69
N ASP A 63 1.51 4.27 27.75
CA ASP A 63 1.65 4.00 26.32
C ASP A 63 3.12 3.95 25.86
N ALA A 64 3.97 4.80 26.41
CA ALA A 64 5.40 4.84 26.13
C ALA A 64 6.23 3.83 26.93
N ASP A 65 5.62 3.16 27.94
CA ASP A 65 6.30 2.16 28.77
C ASP A 65 6.23 0.78 28.10
N ASN A 66 7.12 0.56 27.15
CA ASN A 66 7.27 -0.71 26.44
C ASN A 66 8.73 -0.90 26.03
N SER A 67 9.10 -2.13 25.64
CA SER A 67 10.45 -2.52 25.23
C SER A 67 10.67 -2.53 23.71
N ILE A 68 9.69 -2.02 22.94
CA ILE A 68 9.76 -2.06 21.47
C ILE A 68 10.72 -0.98 20.96
N ALA A 69 11.82 -1.43 20.37
CA ALA A 69 12.79 -0.54 19.73
C ALA A 69 12.29 -0.01 18.38
N CYS A 70 11.69 -0.89 17.58
CA CYS A 70 11.15 -0.51 16.28
C CYS A 70 9.94 -1.33 15.84
N SER A 71 9.15 -0.72 14.97
CA SER A 71 8.09 -1.35 14.19
C SER A 71 8.50 -1.41 12.73
N ILE A 72 8.52 -2.61 12.14
CA ILE A 72 8.84 -2.83 10.73
C ILE A 72 7.53 -2.85 9.94
N GLY A 73 7.42 -2.02 8.90
CA GLY A 73 6.27 -2.01 8.02
C GLY A 73 5.86 -0.62 7.56
N TYR A 74 4.69 -0.52 6.94
CA TYR A 74 4.14 0.72 6.41
C TYR A 74 3.16 1.35 7.40
N CYS A 75 3.45 2.57 7.84
CA CYS A 75 2.58 3.39 8.69
C CYS A 75 1.97 4.53 7.85
N PRO A 76 0.66 4.81 7.96
CA PRO A 76 0.05 5.97 7.32
C PRO A 76 0.69 7.29 7.82
N ASP A 77 0.98 8.19 6.89
CA ASP A 77 1.68 9.46 7.18
C ASP A 77 0.95 10.32 8.21
N GLU A 78 -0.39 10.27 8.22
CA GLU A 78 -1.23 11.06 9.11
C GLU A 78 -1.03 10.74 10.59
N VAL A 79 -0.59 9.53 10.89
CA VAL A 79 -0.39 9.08 12.28
C VAL A 79 1.07 8.80 12.64
N TRP A 80 1.98 8.81 11.69
CA TRP A 80 3.36 8.38 11.85
C TRP A 80 4.07 9.06 13.04
N ASP A 81 4.22 10.38 13.00
CA ASP A 81 4.93 11.12 14.07
C ASP A 81 4.25 10.98 15.42
N ARG A 82 2.90 11.03 15.40
CA ARG A 82 2.12 10.88 16.63
C ARG A 82 2.22 9.47 17.20
N PHE A 83 2.35 8.45 16.33
CA PHE A 83 2.53 7.06 16.75
C PHE A 83 3.91 6.87 17.37
N GLU A 84 4.99 7.33 16.70
CA GLU A 84 6.34 7.27 17.26
C GLU A 84 6.44 8.00 18.60
N GLN A 85 5.86 9.18 18.70
CA GLN A 85 5.88 10.00 19.92
C GLN A 85 5.06 9.32 21.05
N ARG A 86 3.84 8.84 20.75
CA ARG A 86 2.96 8.25 21.76
C ARG A 86 3.53 6.98 22.35
N PHE A 87 4.11 6.13 21.51
CA PHE A 87 4.56 4.79 21.89
C PHE A 87 6.08 4.68 22.05
N ASN A 88 6.82 5.78 21.89
CA ASN A 88 8.27 5.85 22.06
C ASN A 88 9.05 4.76 21.31
N LEU A 89 8.74 4.55 20.04
CA LEU A 89 9.39 3.59 19.16
C LEU A 89 9.76 4.22 17.81
N LYS A 90 10.53 3.52 16.98
CA LYS A 90 10.84 3.94 15.62
C LYS A 90 10.09 3.08 14.60
N ILE A 91 9.60 3.72 13.54
CA ILE A 91 9.00 3.03 12.40
C ILE A 91 10.05 2.90 11.30
N LEU A 92 10.25 1.67 10.85
CA LEU A 92 11.18 1.32 9.77
C LEU A 92 10.37 0.85 8.56
N PRO A 93 10.18 1.68 7.55
CA PRO A 93 9.49 1.29 6.34
C PRO A 93 10.30 0.25 5.57
N VAL A 94 9.60 -0.60 4.83
CA VAL A 94 10.18 -1.70 4.06
C VAL A 94 9.27 -2.02 2.89
N TYR A 95 9.85 -2.23 1.72
CA TYR A 95 9.17 -2.87 0.60
C TYR A 95 9.58 -4.32 0.49
N ALA A 96 8.60 -5.21 0.51
CA ALA A 96 8.81 -6.65 0.60
C ALA A 96 7.79 -7.42 -0.24
N LEU A 97 8.21 -8.54 -0.81
CA LEU A 97 7.41 -9.46 -1.63
C LEU A 97 7.56 -10.88 -1.08
N SER A 98 6.55 -11.71 -1.31
CA SER A 98 6.64 -13.15 -0.96
C SER A 98 7.71 -13.87 -1.78
N GLU A 99 7.98 -13.41 -2.98
CA GLU A 99 8.91 -13.98 -3.95
C GLU A 99 10.40 -13.75 -3.58
N CYS A 100 10.70 -12.69 -2.81
CA CYS A 100 12.08 -12.31 -2.51
C CYS A 100 12.26 -11.69 -1.11
N VAL A 101 11.24 -11.77 -0.27
CA VAL A 101 11.16 -11.29 1.11
C VAL A 101 11.37 -9.77 1.22
N MET A 102 12.59 -9.26 1.19
CA MET A 102 12.90 -7.87 1.49
C MET A 102 13.65 -7.25 0.31
N VAL A 103 12.98 -6.35 -0.41
CA VAL A 103 13.51 -5.66 -1.61
C VAL A 103 14.23 -4.38 -1.24
N SER A 104 13.65 -3.61 -0.30
CA SER A 104 14.29 -2.41 0.23
C SER A 104 14.00 -2.24 1.71
N TYR A 105 14.91 -1.57 2.41
CA TYR A 105 14.83 -1.29 3.85
C TYR A 105 15.82 -0.19 4.24
N PHE A 106 15.70 0.32 5.44
CA PHE A 106 16.73 1.16 6.05
C PHE A 106 17.67 0.30 6.91
N PRO A 107 18.97 0.24 6.59
CA PRO A 107 19.99 -0.39 7.44
C PRO A 107 19.96 0.17 8.86
N HIS A 108 20.37 -0.63 9.83
CA HIS A 108 20.44 -0.16 11.21
C HIS A 108 21.40 1.03 11.35
N GLY A 109 20.90 2.10 11.96
CA GLY A 109 21.63 3.36 12.13
C GLY A 109 21.43 4.39 11.01
N ASP A 110 20.79 4.02 9.90
CA ASP A 110 20.44 4.98 8.87
C ASP A 110 19.30 5.91 9.32
N THR A 111 19.32 7.12 8.81
CA THR A 111 18.19 8.05 8.98
C THR A 111 17.06 7.63 8.04
N VAL A 112 15.89 7.37 8.61
CA VAL A 112 14.68 7.09 7.83
C VAL A 112 14.24 8.33 7.07
N VAL A 113 14.11 8.20 5.75
CA VAL A 113 13.56 9.23 4.88
C VAL A 113 12.09 8.93 4.63
N ARG A 114 11.22 9.81 5.15
CA ARG A 114 9.76 9.66 5.05
C ARG A 114 9.29 9.66 3.60
N GLY A 115 8.23 8.91 3.33
CA GLY A 115 7.71 8.76 1.97
C GLY A 115 8.56 7.85 1.07
N THR A 116 9.54 7.12 1.65
CA THR A 116 10.32 6.11 0.94
C THR A 116 10.34 4.79 1.71
N ASP A 117 10.60 3.70 1.02
CA ASP A 117 10.69 2.34 1.57
C ASP A 117 12.14 1.89 1.80
N GLY A 118 13.08 2.85 1.76
CA GLY A 118 14.49 2.60 2.04
C GLY A 118 15.34 2.30 0.82
N ARG A 119 16.56 1.84 1.09
CA ARG A 119 17.55 1.50 0.06
C ARG A 119 17.33 0.10 -0.47
N ALA A 120 17.62 -0.09 -1.76
CA ALA A 120 17.58 -1.42 -2.36
C ALA A 120 18.48 -2.39 -1.61
N ASN A 121 17.95 -3.59 -1.34
CA ASN A 121 18.71 -4.68 -0.74
C ASN A 121 19.87 -5.07 -1.66
N PRO A 122 21.13 -5.10 -1.17
CA PRO A 122 22.32 -5.41 -1.99
C PRO A 122 22.31 -6.79 -2.64
N GLU A 123 21.43 -7.69 -2.19
CA GLU A 123 21.24 -9.00 -2.83
C GLU A 123 20.55 -8.91 -4.20
N PHE A 124 19.96 -7.76 -4.54
CA PHE A 124 19.26 -7.52 -5.80
C PHE A 124 19.85 -6.35 -6.55
N GLU A 125 19.78 -6.44 -7.87
CA GLU A 125 19.75 -5.29 -8.75
C GLU A 125 18.29 -4.88 -8.87
N VAL A 126 17.96 -3.62 -8.52
CA VAL A 126 16.61 -3.06 -8.59
C VAL A 126 16.62 -1.98 -9.66
N SER A 127 15.67 -2.03 -10.58
CA SER A 127 15.49 -1.04 -11.63
C SER A 127 14.01 -0.66 -11.73
N ILE A 128 13.75 0.57 -12.12
CA ILE A 128 12.43 1.06 -12.50
C ILE A 128 12.37 1.06 -14.01
N LEU A 129 11.48 0.24 -14.59
CA LEU A 129 11.38 0.06 -16.03
C LEU A 129 10.04 0.58 -16.57
N ASP A 130 10.08 1.09 -17.80
CA ASP A 130 8.85 1.38 -18.56
C ASP A 130 8.25 0.10 -19.17
N ASP A 131 7.17 0.26 -19.96
CA ASP A 131 6.50 -0.87 -20.61
C ASP A 131 7.33 -1.52 -21.73
N ASP A 132 8.34 -0.84 -22.26
CA ASP A 132 9.28 -1.33 -23.25
C ASP A 132 10.53 -1.99 -22.62
N GLY A 133 10.61 -2.04 -21.27
CA GLY A 133 11.72 -2.62 -20.51
C GLY A 133 12.94 -1.71 -20.42
N VAL A 134 12.79 -0.42 -20.71
CA VAL A 134 13.89 0.57 -20.63
C VAL A 134 13.92 1.18 -19.23
N ALA A 135 15.12 1.33 -18.69
CA ALA A 135 15.29 1.94 -17.36
C ALA A 135 14.93 3.43 -17.38
N LEU A 136 14.08 3.83 -16.46
CA LEU A 136 13.63 5.21 -16.32
C LEU A 136 14.62 6.06 -15.52
N PRO A 137 14.64 7.39 -15.75
CA PRO A 137 15.39 8.33 -14.92
C PRO A 137 14.95 8.32 -13.45
N ALA A 138 15.76 8.93 -12.58
CA ALA A 138 15.41 9.08 -11.17
C ALA A 138 14.08 9.84 -11.03
N ASP A 139 13.29 9.42 -10.03
CA ASP A 139 11.98 9.95 -9.64
C ASP A 139 10.83 9.72 -10.65
N GLU A 140 11.11 9.16 -11.82
CA GLU A 140 10.07 8.77 -12.77
C GLU A 140 9.40 7.44 -12.33
N PRO A 141 8.06 7.37 -12.33
CA PRO A 141 7.35 6.16 -11.94
C PRO A 141 7.35 5.11 -13.07
N GLY A 142 7.63 3.86 -12.70
CA GLY A 142 7.60 2.71 -13.60
C GLY A 142 7.51 1.40 -12.82
N GLU A 143 7.55 0.26 -13.51
CA GLU A 143 7.49 -1.03 -12.85
C GLU A 143 8.79 -1.32 -12.08
N ILE A 144 8.65 -1.69 -10.81
CA ILE A 144 9.77 -2.17 -10.01
C ILE A 144 10.18 -3.54 -10.53
N CYS A 145 11.40 -3.66 -11.05
CA CYS A 145 11.93 -4.90 -11.57
C CYS A 145 13.20 -5.32 -10.82
N LEU A 146 13.32 -6.62 -10.59
CA LEU A 146 14.39 -7.19 -9.76
C LEU A 146 15.23 -8.19 -10.53
N ARG A 147 16.51 -8.23 -10.21
CA ARG A 147 17.41 -9.29 -10.64
C ARG A 147 18.25 -9.78 -9.46
N PRO A 148 18.23 -11.08 -9.12
CA PRO A 148 19.03 -11.60 -8.02
C PRO A 148 20.51 -11.55 -8.36
N ARG A 149 21.34 -11.12 -7.42
CA ARG A 149 22.82 -11.07 -7.60
C ARG A 149 23.50 -12.40 -7.26
N ARG A 150 22.79 -13.32 -6.61
CA ARG A 150 23.25 -14.67 -6.32
C ARG A 150 22.09 -15.66 -6.23
N PRO A 151 22.35 -16.96 -6.41
CA PRO A 151 21.32 -18.00 -6.22
C PRO A 151 20.72 -18.01 -4.83
N GLY A 152 19.46 -18.43 -4.71
CA GLY A 152 18.78 -18.71 -3.44
C GLY A 152 18.28 -17.48 -2.67
N VAL A 153 18.35 -16.26 -3.23
CA VAL A 153 17.81 -15.04 -2.60
C VAL A 153 16.40 -14.71 -3.06
N MET A 154 15.90 -15.45 -4.04
CA MET A 154 14.59 -15.29 -4.63
C MET A 154 13.95 -16.67 -4.81
N PHE A 155 12.62 -16.74 -4.93
CA PHE A 155 11.91 -17.97 -5.20
C PHE A 155 12.31 -18.59 -6.55
N ASP A 156 12.11 -19.91 -6.69
CA ASP A 156 12.42 -20.64 -7.93
C ASP A 156 11.28 -20.58 -8.96
N GLY A 157 10.13 -20.06 -8.57
CA GLY A 157 8.92 -19.93 -9.41
C GLY A 157 7.64 -20.25 -8.65
N TYR A 158 6.51 -20.02 -9.29
CA TYR A 158 5.19 -20.29 -8.72
C TYR A 158 4.83 -21.77 -8.75
N TYR A 159 4.47 -22.31 -7.60
CA TYR A 159 4.13 -23.73 -7.46
C TYR A 159 2.96 -24.13 -8.36
N ASN A 160 3.17 -25.16 -9.17
CA ASN A 160 2.22 -25.66 -10.17
C ASN A 160 1.66 -24.60 -11.16
N ASN A 161 2.39 -23.49 -11.36
CA ASN A 161 2.00 -22.43 -12.29
C ASN A 161 3.21 -21.93 -13.10
N PRO A 162 3.76 -22.75 -14.01
CA PRO A 162 4.91 -22.37 -14.82
C PRO A 162 4.61 -21.19 -15.76
N GLN A 163 3.36 -21.04 -16.22
CA GLN A 163 2.98 -19.93 -17.07
C GLN A 163 3.15 -18.59 -16.34
N ALA A 164 2.63 -18.45 -15.12
CA ALA A 164 2.81 -17.24 -14.33
C ALA A 164 4.29 -16.98 -14.00
N THR A 165 5.10 -18.05 -13.84
CA THR A 165 6.53 -17.90 -13.62
C THR A 165 7.21 -17.28 -14.85
N VAL A 166 6.92 -17.78 -16.05
CA VAL A 166 7.48 -17.24 -17.31
C VAL A 166 7.02 -15.79 -17.53
N GLU A 167 5.76 -15.48 -17.25
CA GLU A 167 5.20 -14.13 -17.37
C GLU A 167 5.87 -13.15 -16.40
N ALA A 168 6.19 -13.59 -15.18
CA ALA A 168 6.86 -12.77 -14.19
C ALA A 168 8.37 -12.60 -14.49
N PHE A 169 9.03 -13.61 -15.08
CA PHE A 169 10.44 -13.54 -15.46
C PHE A 169 10.56 -13.34 -16.98
N ARG A 170 10.67 -12.10 -17.41
CA ARG A 170 10.89 -11.73 -18.80
C ARG A 170 12.03 -10.72 -18.91
N ASP A 171 12.68 -10.65 -20.05
CA ASP A 171 13.77 -9.71 -20.36
C ASP A 171 14.91 -9.73 -19.33
N CYS A 172 15.15 -10.91 -18.73
CA CYS A 172 16.11 -11.13 -17.64
C CYS A 172 15.79 -10.38 -16.35
N TRP A 173 14.55 -9.94 -16.14
CA TRP A 173 14.05 -9.32 -14.91
C TRP A 173 12.89 -10.10 -14.33
N PHE A 174 12.78 -10.08 -13.02
CA PHE A 174 11.54 -10.39 -12.32
C PHE A 174 10.68 -9.13 -12.24
N HIS A 175 9.54 -9.17 -12.88
CA HIS A 175 8.54 -8.11 -12.90
C HIS A 175 7.62 -8.26 -11.70
N THR A 176 7.68 -7.31 -10.76
CA THR A 176 6.93 -7.42 -9.51
C THR A 176 5.43 -7.17 -9.68
N GLY A 177 5.03 -6.51 -10.75
CA GLY A 177 3.68 -5.98 -10.93
C GLY A 177 3.37 -4.80 -10.01
N ASP A 178 4.39 -4.21 -9.40
CA ASP A 178 4.30 -3.02 -8.56
C ASP A 178 4.96 -1.84 -9.25
N ILE A 179 4.31 -0.68 -9.17
CA ILE A 179 4.85 0.59 -9.65
C ILE A 179 5.57 1.28 -8.50
N GLY A 180 6.75 1.81 -8.79
CA GLY A 180 7.54 2.59 -7.84
C GLY A 180 8.42 3.60 -8.55
N ARG A 181 9.18 4.31 -7.78
CA ARG A 181 10.22 5.23 -8.26
C ARG A 181 11.49 5.06 -7.44
N MET A 182 12.61 5.36 -8.05
CA MET A 182 13.92 5.34 -7.41
C MET A 182 14.49 6.75 -7.44
N SER A 183 14.82 7.31 -6.27
CA SER A 183 15.45 8.64 -6.22
C SER A 183 16.90 8.60 -6.68
N ALA A 184 17.48 9.78 -6.94
CA ALA A 184 18.90 9.91 -7.27
C ALA A 184 19.84 9.38 -6.15
N ASP A 185 19.37 9.35 -4.91
CA ASP A 185 20.06 8.79 -3.74
C ASP A 185 19.80 7.29 -3.53
N HIS A 186 19.20 6.62 -4.52
CA HIS A 186 18.87 5.20 -4.51
C HIS A 186 17.88 4.79 -3.39
N LEU A 187 16.93 5.67 -3.07
CA LEU A 187 15.82 5.35 -2.19
C LEU A 187 14.63 4.89 -3.05
N LEU A 188 14.10 3.71 -2.75
CA LEU A 188 12.92 3.16 -3.39
C LEU A 188 11.66 3.72 -2.74
N THR A 189 10.66 4.04 -3.54
CA THR A 189 9.30 4.36 -3.11
C THR A 189 8.32 3.50 -3.89
N PHE A 190 7.57 2.67 -3.20
CA PHE A 190 6.40 2.01 -3.76
C PHE A 190 5.29 3.04 -3.99
N VAL A 191 4.62 2.97 -5.13
CA VAL A 191 3.53 3.90 -5.47
C VAL A 191 2.18 3.17 -5.50
N ASP A 192 2.05 2.11 -6.31
CA ASP A 192 0.81 1.34 -6.42
C ASP A 192 1.04 -0.01 -7.11
N ARG A 193 0.00 -0.84 -7.21
CA ARG A 193 0.00 -2.02 -8.07
C ARG A 193 -0.19 -1.63 -9.53
N LYS A 194 0.59 -2.21 -10.44
CA LYS A 194 0.43 -1.98 -11.90
C LYS A 194 -1.00 -2.28 -12.36
N ALA A 195 -1.62 -3.32 -11.83
CA ALA A 195 -3.01 -3.67 -12.10
C ALA A 195 -4.04 -2.69 -11.53
N ASP A 196 -3.65 -1.84 -10.59
CA ASP A 196 -4.51 -0.82 -9.96
C ASP A 196 -4.24 0.58 -10.53
N TYR A 197 -3.26 0.75 -11.43
CA TYR A 197 -3.09 1.96 -12.22
C TYR A 197 -4.21 2.10 -13.25
N VAL A 198 -4.70 3.32 -13.40
CA VAL A 198 -5.71 3.67 -14.40
C VAL A 198 -5.04 4.47 -15.50
N ARG A 199 -5.06 3.97 -16.73
CA ARG A 199 -4.55 4.73 -17.87
C ARG A 199 -5.66 5.61 -18.44
N ARG A 200 -5.55 6.90 -18.18
CA ARG A 200 -6.58 7.87 -18.56
C ARG A 200 -5.99 9.08 -19.25
N ARG A 201 -6.46 9.37 -20.47
CA ARG A 201 -6.02 10.53 -21.28
C ARG A 201 -4.51 10.55 -21.54
N GLY A 202 -3.93 9.37 -21.71
CA GLY A 202 -2.49 9.20 -21.90
C GLY A 202 -1.65 9.22 -20.62
N GLU A 203 -2.26 9.50 -19.45
CA GLU A 203 -1.60 9.58 -18.16
C GLU A 203 -1.83 8.32 -17.32
N ASN A 204 -0.83 7.92 -16.57
CA ASN A 204 -0.93 6.83 -15.60
C ASN A 204 -1.32 7.41 -14.24
N VAL A 205 -2.51 7.06 -13.77
CA VAL A 205 -3.07 7.55 -12.50
C VAL A 205 -3.02 6.46 -11.46
N SER A 206 -2.34 6.71 -10.34
CA SER A 206 -2.33 5.82 -9.19
C SER A 206 -3.70 5.88 -8.48
N THR A 207 -4.35 4.73 -8.37
CA THR A 207 -5.61 4.66 -7.62
C THR A 207 -5.39 4.96 -6.14
N TYR A 208 -4.23 4.61 -5.60
CA TYR A 208 -3.86 4.91 -4.23
C TYR A 208 -3.76 6.42 -3.97
N GLU A 209 -3.09 7.18 -4.84
CA GLU A 209 -2.98 8.63 -4.69
C GLU A 209 -4.36 9.31 -4.72
N VAL A 210 -5.25 8.85 -5.59
CA VAL A 210 -6.64 9.32 -5.65
C VAL A 210 -7.40 8.99 -4.37
N GLU A 211 -7.24 7.77 -3.84
CA GLU A 211 -7.83 7.35 -2.56
C GLU A 211 -7.37 8.24 -1.41
N GLN A 212 -6.07 8.56 -1.33
CA GLN A 212 -5.52 9.42 -0.29
C GLN A 212 -6.09 10.84 -0.31
N VAL A 213 -6.42 11.36 -1.48
CA VAL A 213 -7.10 12.67 -1.58
C VAL A 213 -8.55 12.57 -1.13
N ILE A 214 -9.29 11.58 -1.62
CA ILE A 214 -10.71 11.39 -1.27
C ILE A 214 -10.90 11.16 0.24
N LEU A 215 -9.98 10.42 0.89
CA LEU A 215 -10.01 10.16 2.34
C LEU A 215 -9.87 11.44 3.20
N LYS A 216 -9.34 12.54 2.65
CA LYS A 216 -9.26 13.83 3.35
C LYS A 216 -10.59 14.59 3.36
N PHE A 217 -11.57 14.16 2.57
CA PHE A 217 -12.86 14.80 2.51
C PHE A 217 -13.72 14.41 3.72
N ASP A 218 -14.29 15.42 4.38
CA ASP A 218 -15.13 15.18 5.57
C ASP A 218 -16.36 14.32 5.23
N GLY A 219 -16.63 13.33 6.03
CA GLY A 219 -17.72 12.39 5.81
C GLY A 219 -17.35 11.12 5.05
N VAL A 220 -16.10 10.98 4.54
CA VAL A 220 -15.58 9.73 3.97
C VAL A 220 -14.95 8.87 5.05
N ALA A 221 -15.40 7.61 5.17
CA ALA A 221 -14.85 6.63 6.11
C ALA A 221 -13.84 5.70 5.41
N GLU A 222 -14.21 5.19 4.23
CA GLU A 222 -13.35 4.33 3.41
C GLU A 222 -13.60 4.63 1.93
N VAL A 223 -12.59 4.40 1.11
CA VAL A 223 -12.70 4.50 -0.35
C VAL A 223 -11.90 3.42 -1.05
N ALA A 224 -12.37 2.99 -2.20
CA ALA A 224 -11.62 2.17 -3.13
C ALA A 224 -11.79 2.71 -4.55
N VAL A 225 -10.68 3.05 -5.17
CA VAL A 225 -10.63 3.57 -6.54
C VAL A 225 -10.18 2.47 -7.49
N HIS A 226 -10.82 2.37 -8.64
CA HIS A 226 -10.48 1.38 -9.65
C HIS A 226 -10.80 1.87 -11.06
N ALA A 227 -10.17 1.23 -12.05
CA ALA A 227 -10.48 1.43 -13.45
C ALA A 227 -11.87 0.88 -13.81
N VAL A 228 -12.57 1.58 -14.69
CA VAL A 228 -13.72 1.06 -15.44
C VAL A 228 -13.51 1.36 -16.94
N PRO A 229 -13.91 0.46 -17.86
CA PRO A 229 -13.78 0.70 -19.28
C PRO A 229 -14.51 1.97 -19.72
N SER A 230 -13.91 2.76 -20.58
CA SER A 230 -14.55 3.92 -21.21
C SER A 230 -14.92 3.64 -22.67
N GLU A 231 -15.78 4.49 -23.20
CA GLU A 231 -16.19 4.45 -24.62
C GLU A 231 -15.05 4.84 -25.58
N LEU A 232 -13.95 5.40 -25.06
CA LEU A 232 -12.82 5.95 -25.84
C LEU A 232 -11.61 5.02 -25.88
N ALA A 233 -11.77 3.72 -25.60
CA ALA A 233 -10.70 2.72 -25.57
C ALA A 233 -9.60 2.95 -24.52
N GLU A 234 -9.79 3.85 -23.59
CA GLU A 234 -8.99 4.05 -22.38
C GLU A 234 -9.85 3.75 -21.15
N ASP A 235 -9.23 3.74 -19.97
CA ASP A 235 -9.96 3.58 -18.73
C ASP A 235 -10.54 4.90 -18.22
N GLU A 236 -11.59 4.81 -17.43
CA GLU A 236 -12.10 5.88 -16.58
C GLU A 236 -11.96 5.51 -15.10
N ILE A 237 -11.93 6.53 -14.24
CA ILE A 237 -11.73 6.35 -12.80
C ILE A 237 -13.09 6.30 -12.12
N LYS A 238 -13.29 5.23 -11.33
CA LYS A 238 -14.45 5.09 -10.44
C LYS A 238 -13.98 4.99 -8.99
N ALA A 239 -14.62 5.75 -8.09
CA ALA A 239 -14.44 5.67 -6.66
C ALA A 239 -15.68 5.09 -5.97
N CYS A 240 -15.51 3.99 -5.23
CA CYS A 240 -16.51 3.39 -4.36
C CYS A 240 -16.24 3.85 -2.92
N ILE A 241 -17.20 4.49 -2.29
CA ILE A 241 -17.02 5.26 -1.05
C ILE A 241 -17.95 4.72 0.04
N ILE A 242 -17.42 4.49 1.23
CA ILE A 242 -18.21 4.29 2.46
C ILE A 242 -18.19 5.62 3.23
N THR A 243 -19.35 6.13 3.57
CA THR A 243 -19.49 7.34 4.38
C THR A 243 -19.36 7.05 5.88
N THR A 244 -18.98 8.05 6.65
CA THR A 244 -19.07 7.97 8.12
C THR A 244 -20.53 7.87 8.56
N PRO A 245 -20.84 7.22 9.69
CA PRO A 245 -22.20 7.06 10.16
C PRO A 245 -22.95 8.39 10.26
N GLY A 246 -24.07 8.49 9.54
CA GLY A 246 -24.92 9.70 9.52
C GLY A 246 -24.46 10.81 8.56
N ALA A 247 -23.33 10.67 7.87
CA ALA A 247 -22.93 11.62 6.86
C ALA A 247 -23.66 11.39 5.54
N THR A 248 -24.02 12.49 4.89
CA THR A 248 -24.52 12.52 3.50
C THR A 248 -23.43 13.12 2.63
N LEU A 249 -23.08 12.44 1.55
CA LEU A 249 -22.04 12.88 0.62
C LEU A 249 -22.71 13.47 -0.62
N ASP A 250 -22.37 14.71 -0.95
CA ASP A 250 -22.71 15.32 -2.24
C ASP A 250 -21.58 15.02 -3.24
N PRO A 251 -21.85 14.25 -4.31
CA PRO A 251 -20.82 13.87 -5.27
C PRO A 251 -20.18 15.06 -5.98
N ALA A 252 -20.94 16.12 -6.28
CA ALA A 252 -20.43 17.29 -6.96
C ALA A 252 -19.43 18.07 -6.07
N ILE A 253 -19.77 18.25 -4.79
CA ILE A 253 -18.87 18.92 -3.81
C ILE A 253 -17.59 18.10 -3.60
N LEU A 254 -17.70 16.76 -3.52
CA LEU A 254 -16.52 15.91 -3.44
C LEU A 254 -15.62 16.04 -4.68
N LEU A 255 -16.20 16.09 -5.88
CA LEU A 255 -15.40 16.27 -7.10
C LEU A 255 -14.71 17.62 -7.16
N ASP A 256 -15.39 18.70 -6.75
CA ASP A 256 -14.78 20.04 -6.67
C ASP A 256 -13.59 20.03 -5.68
N PHE A 257 -13.76 19.36 -4.56
CA PHE A 257 -12.65 19.15 -3.62
C PHE A 257 -11.49 18.39 -4.28
N CYS A 258 -11.75 17.25 -4.93
CA CYS A 258 -10.73 16.48 -5.66
C CYS A 258 -10.03 17.35 -6.72
N ALA A 259 -10.78 18.12 -7.50
CA ALA A 259 -10.23 18.99 -8.52
C ALA A 259 -9.31 20.10 -7.96
N SER A 260 -9.49 20.48 -6.71
CA SER A 260 -8.60 21.41 -6.01
C SER A 260 -7.29 20.79 -5.49
N GLN A 261 -7.23 19.46 -5.38
CA GLN A 261 -6.14 18.73 -4.72
C GLN A 261 -5.31 17.87 -5.68
N MET A 262 -5.83 17.56 -6.87
CA MET A 262 -5.16 16.69 -7.83
C MET A 262 -5.33 17.19 -9.28
N PRO A 263 -4.48 16.75 -10.23
CA PRO A 263 -4.61 17.09 -11.64
C PRO A 263 -5.96 16.62 -12.20
N TYR A 264 -6.52 17.39 -13.15
CA TYR A 264 -7.85 17.13 -13.74
C TYR A 264 -8.02 15.72 -14.31
N TYR A 265 -6.95 15.11 -14.80
CA TYR A 265 -6.98 13.75 -15.35
C TYR A 265 -7.06 12.67 -14.26
N ALA A 266 -6.72 12.99 -13.03
CA ALA A 266 -6.82 12.07 -11.89
C ALA A 266 -8.15 12.16 -11.14
N VAL A 267 -8.97 13.20 -11.39
CA VAL A 267 -10.27 13.35 -10.74
C VAL A 267 -11.24 12.27 -11.23
N PRO A 268 -11.89 11.48 -10.35
CA PRO A 268 -12.82 10.45 -10.76
C PRO A 268 -13.98 10.98 -11.60
N ARG A 269 -14.38 10.22 -12.63
CA ARG A 269 -15.63 10.50 -13.34
C ARG A 269 -16.83 9.89 -12.61
N PHE A 270 -16.63 8.69 -12.07
CA PHE A 270 -17.70 7.92 -11.47
C PHE A 270 -17.53 7.84 -9.94
N LEU A 271 -18.62 8.12 -9.23
CA LEU A 271 -18.68 7.99 -7.78
C LEU A 271 -19.83 7.06 -7.39
N GLU A 272 -19.61 6.22 -6.40
CA GLU A 272 -20.66 5.33 -5.87
C GLU A 272 -20.53 5.22 -4.36
N VAL A 273 -21.58 5.59 -3.63
CA VAL A 273 -21.66 5.32 -2.19
C VAL A 273 -22.12 3.89 -1.99
N VAL A 274 -21.34 3.12 -1.24
CA VAL A 274 -21.58 1.69 -0.99
C VAL A 274 -21.65 1.39 0.50
N GLU A 275 -22.42 0.37 0.88
CA GLU A 275 -22.52 -0.05 2.29
C GLU A 275 -21.25 -0.78 2.76
N ALA A 276 -20.58 -1.51 1.88
CA ALA A 276 -19.35 -2.24 2.19
C ALA A 276 -18.45 -2.40 0.97
N LEU A 277 -17.15 -2.38 1.20
CA LEU A 277 -16.14 -2.76 0.21
C LEU A 277 -15.81 -4.25 0.35
N PRO A 278 -15.62 -4.98 -0.77
CA PRO A 278 -15.19 -6.37 -0.73
C PRO A 278 -13.78 -6.47 -0.13
N LYS A 279 -13.63 -7.23 0.95
CA LYS A 279 -12.36 -7.37 1.65
C LYS A 279 -11.92 -8.84 1.71
N SER A 280 -10.62 -9.06 1.63
CA SER A 280 -10.00 -10.34 1.91
C SER A 280 -10.08 -10.68 3.41
N PRO A 281 -9.82 -11.94 3.83
CA PRO A 281 -9.79 -12.31 5.25
C PRO A 281 -8.81 -11.50 6.11
N ILE A 282 -7.83 -10.84 5.49
CA ILE A 282 -6.85 -9.97 6.15
C ILE A 282 -7.22 -8.48 6.06
N GLY A 283 -8.45 -8.15 5.65
CA GLY A 283 -8.97 -6.77 5.61
C GLY A 283 -8.58 -5.94 4.39
N ARG A 284 -7.83 -6.49 3.42
CA ARG A 284 -7.44 -5.77 2.20
C ARG A 284 -8.62 -5.70 1.23
N VAL A 285 -8.90 -4.52 0.66
CA VAL A 285 -9.92 -4.34 -0.38
C VAL A 285 -9.55 -5.14 -1.64
N GLN A 286 -10.52 -5.88 -2.16
CA GLN A 286 -10.39 -6.69 -3.37
C GLN A 286 -10.90 -5.90 -4.59
N LYS A 287 -10.07 -4.96 -5.09
CA LYS A 287 -10.44 -4.07 -6.22
C LYS A 287 -10.88 -4.84 -7.48
N PHE A 288 -10.39 -6.07 -7.67
CA PHE A 288 -10.80 -6.90 -8.79
C PHE A 288 -12.32 -7.25 -8.77
N GLU A 289 -12.91 -7.38 -7.58
CA GLU A 289 -14.36 -7.59 -7.43
C GLU A 289 -15.13 -6.31 -7.80
N LEU A 290 -14.60 -5.12 -7.46
CA LEU A 290 -15.19 -3.84 -7.84
C LEU A 290 -15.10 -3.63 -9.35
N ARG A 291 -13.96 -3.95 -9.97
CA ARG A 291 -13.80 -3.91 -11.44
C ARG A 291 -14.81 -4.82 -12.15
N LYS A 292 -15.06 -6.03 -11.64
CA LYS A 292 -16.08 -6.93 -12.20
C LYS A 292 -17.50 -6.37 -12.10
N ARG A 293 -17.83 -5.61 -11.05
CA ARG A 293 -19.13 -4.94 -10.91
C ARG A 293 -19.30 -3.82 -11.92
N GLY A 294 -18.21 -3.14 -12.30
CA GLY A 294 -18.20 -2.04 -13.25
C GLY A 294 -19.07 -0.86 -12.82
N ILE A 295 -19.78 -0.26 -13.78
CA ILE A 295 -20.74 0.82 -13.54
C ILE A 295 -22.09 0.19 -13.18
N THR A 296 -22.67 0.61 -12.06
CA THR A 296 -23.95 0.12 -11.53
C THR A 296 -25.03 1.18 -11.67
N PRO A 297 -26.32 0.85 -11.49
CA PRO A 297 -27.40 1.85 -11.52
C PRO A 297 -27.31 2.93 -10.43
N THR A 298 -26.54 2.67 -9.36
CA THR A 298 -26.31 3.61 -8.25
C THR A 298 -25.04 4.44 -8.45
N THR A 299 -24.30 4.20 -9.53
CA THR A 299 -23.11 4.98 -9.87
C THR A 299 -23.51 6.36 -10.40
N TRP A 300 -23.05 7.39 -9.73
CA TRP A 300 -23.17 8.77 -10.20
C TRP A 300 -22.11 9.07 -11.27
N ASP A 301 -22.51 9.63 -12.41
CA ASP A 301 -21.61 9.98 -13.52
C ASP A 301 -21.52 11.51 -13.65
N ALA A 302 -20.34 12.05 -13.38
CA ALA A 302 -20.08 13.48 -13.48
C ALA A 302 -20.46 14.09 -14.84
N LEU A 303 -20.18 13.38 -15.93
CA LEU A 303 -20.49 13.88 -17.27
C LEU A 303 -21.99 13.88 -17.56
N ALA A 304 -22.72 12.85 -17.12
CA ALA A 304 -24.17 12.76 -17.28
C ALA A 304 -24.90 13.85 -16.48
N GLU A 305 -24.37 14.23 -15.32
CA GLU A 305 -24.91 15.30 -14.48
C GLU A 305 -24.40 16.70 -14.86
N GLY A 306 -23.63 16.79 -15.95
CA GLY A 306 -23.12 18.08 -16.47
C GLY A 306 -21.99 18.69 -15.64
N HIS A 307 -21.39 17.91 -14.73
CA HIS A 307 -20.26 18.35 -13.91
C HIS A 307 -18.94 18.15 -14.66
N ILE A 308 -18.35 19.24 -15.14
CA ILE A 308 -17.12 19.21 -15.94
C ILE A 308 -15.95 19.75 -15.11
N VAL A 309 -15.02 18.89 -14.79
CA VAL A 309 -13.74 19.30 -14.19
C VAL A 309 -12.92 20.06 -15.24
N LYS A 310 -12.64 21.33 -14.99
CA LYS A 310 -11.86 22.19 -15.90
C LYS A 310 -10.38 21.79 -15.88
N ARG A 311 -9.75 21.92 -17.06
CA ARG A 311 -8.30 21.75 -17.22
C ARG A 311 -7.52 22.81 -16.47
#